data_01114dc544132821d19cc254baef4843
#
_entry.id   01114dc544132821d19cc254baef4843
#
_cell.length_a   1.000
_cell.length_b   1.000
_cell.length_c   1.000
_cell.angle_alpha   90.00
_cell.angle_beta   90.00
_cell.angle_gamma   90.00
#
_symmetry.space_group_name_H-M   'P 1'
#
loop_
_entity.id
_entity.type
_entity.pdbx_description
1 polymer ?
#
loop_
_entity_poly.entity_id
_entity_poly.type
_entity_poly.pdbx_seq_one_letter_code
_entity_poly.pdbx_strand_id
1 'polypeptide(L)'
;LRSALVVFQFTVSIVLIVGTIIVNQQIQHTKDRSTGYDSDQLLMIPKNTEDYEGKYNLMRESLINTGVVTEITESSSPLTNVWNSNGGFEWSGKDPNLITNIVTFYVSHDFGKAVSWNIVEGRDFSRDFASDSTAYILNQAAVDYMGFDQPVGETIRWTNGEHKVIGVVENLLTESPFEPV
;
A
#
# COMPACT_ATOMS: atom_id res chain seq x y z
N LEU A 1 -2.02 26.42 52.55
CA LEU A 1 -1.07 26.57 51.44
C LEU A 1 -0.30 25.28 51.17
N ARG A 2 0.34 24.65 52.18
CA ARG A 2 1.13 23.38 51.97
C ARG A 2 0.29 22.24 51.43
N SER A 3 -0.92 21.99 51.95
CA SER A 3 -1.80 20.93 51.50
C SER A 3 -2.27 21.14 50.05
N ALA A 4 -2.55 22.36 49.64
CA ALA A 4 -2.92 22.68 48.26
C ALA A 4 -1.77 22.42 47.27
N LEU A 5 -0.53 22.73 47.67
CA LEU A 5 0.64 22.48 46.85
C LEU A 5 0.88 20.97 46.66
N VAL A 6 0.72 20.19 47.72
CA VAL A 6 0.86 18.70 47.67
C VAL A 6 -0.20 18.10 46.75
N VAL A 7 -1.46 18.49 46.88
CA VAL A 7 -2.55 18.02 46.01
C VAL A 7 -2.26 18.35 44.55
N PHE A 8 -1.86 19.60 44.28
CA PHE A 8 -1.48 20.01 42.93
C PHE A 8 -0.35 19.17 42.34
N GLN A 9 0.71 18.94 43.12
CA GLN A 9 1.86 18.11 42.69
C GLN A 9 1.44 16.67 42.36
N PHE A 10 0.64 16.04 43.22
CA PHE A 10 0.14 14.68 42.93
C PHE A 10 -0.77 14.65 41.73
N THR A 11 -1.66 15.63 41.54
CA THR A 11 -2.52 15.72 40.37
C THR A 11 -1.71 15.81 39.09
N VAL A 12 -0.72 16.69 39.03
CA VAL A 12 0.18 16.82 37.87
C VAL A 12 0.93 15.50 37.60
N SER A 13 1.46 14.88 38.66
CA SER A 13 2.18 13.60 38.51
C SER A 13 1.29 12.48 37.94
N ILE A 14 0.05 12.39 38.44
CA ILE A 14 -0.92 11.38 37.94
C ILE A 14 -1.27 11.64 36.47
N VAL A 15 -1.54 12.92 36.11
CA VAL A 15 -1.85 13.27 34.70
C VAL A 15 -0.70 12.91 33.76
N LEU A 16 0.56 13.20 34.18
CA LEU A 16 1.73 12.85 33.36
C LEU A 16 1.93 11.34 33.24
N ILE A 17 1.74 10.58 34.30
CA ILE A 17 1.85 9.12 34.26
C ILE A 17 0.78 8.52 33.34
N VAL A 18 -0.48 8.92 33.52
CA VAL A 18 -1.60 8.45 32.68
C VAL A 18 -1.38 8.84 31.21
N GLY A 19 -0.97 10.08 30.96
CA GLY A 19 -0.64 10.54 29.60
C GLY A 19 0.45 9.71 28.95
N THR A 20 1.51 9.43 29.70
CA THR A 20 2.62 8.58 29.20
C THR A 20 2.16 7.14 28.88
N ILE A 21 1.32 6.56 29.73
CA ILE A 21 0.77 5.22 29.48
C ILE A 21 -0.08 5.20 28.22
N ILE A 22 -0.97 6.18 28.05
CA ILE A 22 -1.84 6.29 26.87
C ILE A 22 -1.01 6.42 25.60
N VAL A 23 -0.03 7.33 25.59
CA VAL A 23 0.86 7.52 24.43
C VAL A 23 1.63 6.23 24.10
N ASN A 24 2.16 5.56 25.13
CA ASN A 24 2.86 4.28 24.91
C ASN A 24 1.92 3.21 24.32
N GLN A 25 0.70 3.09 24.81
CA GLN A 25 -0.29 2.16 24.26
C GLN A 25 -0.66 2.49 22.80
N GLN A 26 -0.80 3.78 22.47
CA GLN A 26 -1.06 4.22 21.10
C GLN A 26 0.09 3.88 20.17
N ILE A 27 1.35 4.08 20.61
CA ILE A 27 2.54 3.72 19.83
C ILE A 27 2.60 2.20 19.59
N GLN A 28 2.32 1.38 20.62
CA GLN A 28 2.30 -0.07 20.46
C GLN A 28 1.19 -0.50 19.50
N HIS A 29 -0.03 0.00 19.67
CA HIS A 29 -1.13 -0.30 18.75
C HIS A 29 -0.81 0.05 17.30
N THR A 30 -0.11 1.17 17.06
CA THR A 30 0.32 1.58 15.74
C THR A 30 1.39 0.64 15.16
N LYS A 31 2.33 0.19 15.99
CA LYS A 31 3.38 -0.75 15.56
C LYS A 31 2.84 -2.15 15.24
N ASP A 32 1.82 -2.58 15.98
CA ASP A 32 1.21 -3.90 15.82
C ASP A 32 0.18 -3.95 14.66
N ARG A 33 -0.13 -2.79 14.06
CA ARG A 33 -1.02 -2.73 12.90
C ARG A 33 -0.35 -3.37 11.68
N SER A 34 -1.05 -4.32 11.05
CA SER A 34 -0.60 -4.91 9.79
C SER A 34 -0.37 -3.83 8.73
N THR A 35 0.78 -3.84 8.10
CA THR A 35 1.09 -2.98 6.95
C THR A 35 0.49 -3.49 5.65
N GLY A 36 -0.02 -4.74 5.64
CA GLY A 36 -0.49 -5.44 4.45
C GLY A 36 0.63 -5.97 3.57
N TYR A 37 1.89 -5.75 3.94
CA TYR A 37 3.08 -6.24 3.24
C TYR A 37 4.20 -6.52 4.25
N ASP A 38 5.20 -7.32 3.84
CA ASP A 38 6.39 -7.58 4.65
C ASP A 38 7.47 -6.53 4.33
N SER A 39 7.84 -5.74 5.34
CA SER A 39 8.90 -4.74 5.22
C SER A 39 10.29 -5.29 5.58
N ASP A 40 10.36 -6.48 6.18
CA ASP A 40 11.62 -7.07 6.60
C ASP A 40 12.48 -7.42 5.38
N GLN A 41 13.71 -6.95 5.40
CA GLN A 41 14.69 -7.14 4.31
C GLN A 41 14.31 -6.48 2.97
N LEU A 42 13.27 -5.62 2.94
CA LEU A 42 12.92 -4.85 1.77
C LEU A 42 13.83 -3.63 1.63
N LEU A 43 14.60 -3.58 0.55
CA LEU A 43 15.47 -2.44 0.23
C LEU A 43 14.88 -1.66 -0.94
N MET A 44 14.63 -0.37 -0.74
CA MET A 44 14.18 0.53 -1.79
C MET A 44 15.36 1.36 -2.33
N ILE A 45 15.51 1.36 -3.64
CA ILE A 45 16.53 2.14 -4.35
C ILE A 45 15.83 3.11 -5.30
N PRO A 46 15.91 4.43 -5.07
CA PRO A 46 15.34 5.40 -5.99
C PRO A 46 16.05 5.39 -7.35
N LYS A 47 15.27 5.33 -8.43
CA LYS A 47 15.78 5.47 -9.81
C LYS A 47 15.91 6.95 -10.17
N ASN A 48 17.02 7.56 -9.83
CA ASN A 48 17.25 8.99 -10.05
C ASN A 48 18.07 9.30 -11.32
N THR A 49 18.44 8.28 -12.09
CA THR A 49 19.27 8.44 -13.29
C THR A 49 18.66 7.70 -14.47
N GLU A 50 18.85 8.25 -15.67
CA GLU A 50 18.49 7.62 -16.95
C GLU A 50 19.24 6.31 -17.21
N ASP A 51 20.33 6.06 -16.48
CA ASP A 51 21.15 4.86 -16.62
C ASP A 51 20.39 3.54 -16.35
N TYR A 52 19.31 3.61 -15.58
CA TYR A 52 18.47 2.46 -15.23
C TYR A 52 17.27 2.27 -16.16
N GLU A 53 17.00 3.25 -17.03
CA GLU A 53 15.82 3.21 -17.89
C GLU A 53 15.92 2.05 -18.90
N GLY A 54 14.86 1.24 -18.98
CA GLY A 54 14.81 0.07 -19.86
C GLY A 54 15.68 -1.12 -19.44
N LYS A 55 16.45 -1.02 -18.34
CA LYS A 55 17.42 -2.06 -17.91
C LYS A 55 16.89 -2.95 -16.78
N TYR A 56 15.61 -2.86 -16.45
CA TYR A 56 15.03 -3.60 -15.34
C TYR A 56 15.31 -5.11 -15.40
N ASN A 57 15.04 -5.76 -16.54
CA ASN A 57 15.23 -7.20 -16.65
C ASN A 57 16.70 -7.61 -16.49
N LEU A 58 17.62 -6.82 -17.07
CA LEU A 58 19.07 -7.08 -16.93
C LEU A 58 19.54 -6.93 -15.47
N MET A 59 19.07 -5.90 -14.78
CA MET A 59 19.36 -5.71 -13.35
C MET A 59 18.81 -6.84 -12.50
N ARG A 60 17.54 -7.20 -12.76
CA ARG A 60 16.85 -8.28 -12.06
C ARG A 60 17.64 -9.59 -12.17
N GLU A 61 17.95 -10.02 -13.40
CA GLU A 61 18.72 -11.24 -13.64
C GLU A 61 20.10 -11.19 -12.97
N SER A 62 20.82 -10.08 -13.13
CA SER A 62 22.16 -9.93 -12.56
C SER A 62 22.15 -10.03 -11.03
N LEU A 63 21.21 -9.40 -10.37
CA LEU A 63 21.15 -9.37 -8.91
C LEU A 63 20.62 -10.68 -8.32
N ILE A 64 19.62 -11.29 -8.92
CA ILE A 64 19.13 -12.62 -8.50
C ILE A 64 20.22 -13.68 -8.65
N ASN A 65 21.01 -13.62 -9.74
CA ASN A 65 22.13 -14.55 -9.98
C ASN A 65 23.25 -14.44 -8.93
N THR A 66 23.33 -13.36 -8.17
CA THR A 66 24.26 -13.27 -7.03
C THR A 66 23.89 -14.19 -5.88
N GLY A 67 22.63 -14.64 -5.80
CA GLY A 67 22.08 -15.43 -4.70
C GLY A 67 21.85 -14.64 -3.40
N VAL A 68 22.12 -13.33 -3.40
CA VAL A 68 21.89 -12.45 -2.22
C VAL A 68 20.51 -11.83 -2.27
N VAL A 69 19.99 -11.57 -3.47
CA VAL A 69 18.68 -10.98 -3.70
C VAL A 69 17.72 -12.07 -4.15
N THR A 70 16.60 -12.19 -3.47
CA THR A 70 15.55 -13.20 -3.78
C THR A 70 14.60 -12.72 -4.87
N GLU A 71 14.25 -11.44 -4.87
CA GLU A 71 13.37 -10.84 -5.89
C GLU A 71 13.69 -9.35 -6.05
N ILE A 72 13.41 -8.84 -7.26
CA ILE A 72 13.47 -7.41 -7.59
C ILE A 72 12.18 -7.01 -8.29
N THR A 73 11.70 -5.83 -7.94
CA THR A 73 10.51 -5.23 -8.55
C THR A 73 10.69 -3.74 -8.78
N GLU A 74 9.91 -3.18 -9.67
CA GLU A 74 9.79 -1.73 -9.87
C GLU A 74 8.41 -1.26 -9.45
N SER A 75 8.36 -0.05 -8.86
CA SER A 75 7.12 0.64 -8.54
C SER A 75 7.25 2.13 -8.84
N SER A 76 6.14 2.75 -9.24
CA SER A 76 6.06 4.20 -9.48
C SER A 76 6.07 5.02 -8.20
N SER A 77 5.80 4.40 -7.06
CA SER A 77 5.83 5.03 -5.74
C SER A 77 6.43 4.07 -4.73
N PRO A 78 7.12 4.57 -3.69
CA PRO A 78 7.48 3.73 -2.56
C PRO A 78 6.23 3.29 -1.79
N LEU A 79 6.29 2.11 -1.15
CA LEU A 79 5.18 1.64 -0.31
C LEU A 79 4.91 2.53 0.92
N THR A 80 5.88 3.34 1.31
CA THR A 80 5.79 4.23 2.48
C THR A 80 5.29 5.64 2.14
N ASN A 81 4.96 5.91 0.87
CA ASN A 81 4.49 7.23 0.45
C ASN A 81 3.75 7.14 -0.89
N VAL A 82 2.69 7.90 -1.04
CA VAL A 82 1.89 7.96 -2.27
C VAL A 82 2.35 9.10 -3.15
N TRP A 83 2.82 8.78 -4.37
CA TRP A 83 3.22 9.78 -5.36
C TRP A 83 2.21 9.94 -6.49
N ASN A 84 1.37 8.95 -6.71
CA ASN A 84 0.41 8.94 -7.80
C ASN A 84 -1.02 8.78 -7.29
N SER A 85 -1.85 9.75 -7.63
CA SER A 85 -3.30 9.71 -7.47
C SER A 85 -3.93 10.14 -8.77
N ASN A 86 -4.81 9.32 -9.31
CA ASN A 86 -5.41 9.52 -10.61
C ASN A 86 -6.93 9.60 -10.53
N GLY A 87 -7.51 10.48 -11.33
CA GLY A 87 -8.95 10.59 -11.51
C GLY A 87 -9.41 9.97 -12.84
N GLY A 88 -10.72 10.00 -13.07
CA GLY A 88 -11.32 9.57 -14.32
C GLY A 88 -11.49 8.06 -14.48
N PHE A 89 -11.49 7.33 -13.39
CA PHE A 89 -11.86 5.91 -13.38
C PHE A 89 -13.38 5.76 -13.53
N GLU A 90 -13.79 4.81 -14.36
CA GLU A 90 -15.17 4.42 -14.57
C GLU A 90 -15.34 2.92 -14.35
N TRP A 91 -16.39 2.53 -13.61
CA TRP A 91 -16.74 1.15 -13.32
C TRP A 91 -18.24 0.94 -13.29
N SER A 92 -18.71 -0.29 -13.33
CA SER A 92 -20.13 -0.62 -13.25
C SER A 92 -20.73 -0.17 -11.92
N GLY A 93 -21.84 0.57 -11.98
CA GLY A 93 -22.51 1.06 -10.76
C GLY A 93 -21.97 2.38 -10.21
N LYS A 94 -20.92 2.98 -10.78
CA LYS A 94 -20.42 4.29 -10.36
C LYS A 94 -21.47 5.38 -10.57
N ASP A 95 -21.66 6.26 -9.57
CA ASP A 95 -22.45 7.48 -9.74
C ASP A 95 -21.75 8.40 -10.77
N PRO A 96 -22.45 8.82 -11.84
CA PRO A 96 -21.87 9.71 -12.87
C PRO A 96 -21.36 11.06 -12.33
N ASN A 97 -21.87 11.51 -11.18
CA ASN A 97 -21.44 12.76 -10.56
C ASN A 97 -20.28 12.57 -9.57
N LEU A 98 -19.87 11.34 -9.31
CA LEU A 98 -18.79 11.03 -8.39
C LEU A 98 -17.45 11.40 -9.02
N ILE A 99 -16.83 12.48 -8.53
CA ILE A 99 -15.45 12.84 -8.85
C ILE A 99 -14.57 12.20 -7.79
N THR A 100 -13.68 11.33 -8.21
CA THR A 100 -12.80 10.61 -7.30
C THR A 100 -11.36 10.61 -7.82
N ASN A 101 -10.42 10.65 -6.89
CA ASN A 101 -9.02 10.36 -7.13
C ASN A 101 -8.67 9.06 -6.40
N ILE A 102 -8.11 8.12 -7.12
CA ILE A 102 -7.69 6.83 -6.59
C ILE A 102 -6.17 6.75 -6.60
N VAL A 103 -5.60 6.36 -5.48
CA VAL A 103 -4.17 6.08 -5.36
C VAL A 103 -3.81 4.92 -6.28
N THR A 104 -2.76 5.09 -7.05
CA THR A 104 -2.38 4.13 -8.09
C THR A 104 -0.89 3.83 -8.02
N PHE A 105 -0.54 2.56 -8.00
CA PHE A 105 0.83 2.07 -8.12
C PHE A 105 1.00 1.38 -9.47
N TYR A 106 1.93 1.85 -10.29
CA TYR A 106 2.37 1.12 -11.47
C TYR A 106 3.52 0.22 -11.04
N VAL A 107 3.35 -1.07 -11.20
CA VAL A 107 4.28 -2.06 -10.65
C VAL A 107 4.70 -3.07 -11.71
N SER A 108 5.87 -3.68 -11.53
CA SER A 108 6.24 -4.85 -12.33
C SER A 108 5.52 -6.11 -11.83
N HIS A 109 5.48 -7.15 -12.67
CA HIS A 109 4.73 -8.39 -12.39
C HIS A 109 5.15 -9.10 -11.09
N ASP A 110 6.41 -8.93 -10.67
CA ASP A 110 6.95 -9.61 -9.48
C ASP A 110 6.75 -8.79 -8.19
N PHE A 111 5.97 -7.69 -8.25
CA PHE A 111 5.81 -6.78 -7.12
C PHE A 111 5.24 -7.48 -5.89
N GLY A 112 4.16 -8.21 -6.05
CA GLY A 112 3.51 -8.90 -4.93
C GLY A 112 4.43 -9.91 -4.25
N LYS A 113 5.25 -10.62 -5.02
CA LYS A 113 6.27 -11.54 -4.49
C LYS A 113 7.34 -10.81 -3.69
N ALA A 114 7.81 -9.65 -4.20
CA ALA A 114 8.87 -8.90 -3.57
C ALA A 114 8.42 -8.26 -2.24
N VAL A 115 7.17 -7.81 -2.15
CA VAL A 115 6.63 -7.17 -0.96
C VAL A 115 5.84 -8.13 -0.06
N SER A 116 5.62 -9.37 -0.52
CA SER A 116 4.87 -10.41 0.19
C SER A 116 3.49 -9.94 0.64
N TRP A 117 2.77 -9.23 -0.24
CA TRP A 117 1.41 -8.83 0.05
C TRP A 117 0.46 -10.03 0.13
N ASN A 118 -0.63 -9.89 0.87
CA ASN A 118 -1.60 -10.96 1.03
C ASN A 118 -2.73 -10.82 0.00
N ILE A 119 -2.87 -11.85 -0.88
CA ILE A 119 -4.00 -11.95 -1.81
C ILE A 119 -5.22 -12.48 -1.04
N VAL A 120 -6.28 -11.69 -1.02
CA VAL A 120 -7.56 -12.04 -0.38
C VAL A 120 -8.47 -12.80 -1.34
N GLU A 121 -8.48 -12.38 -2.62
CA GLU A 121 -9.30 -12.99 -3.65
C GLU A 121 -8.58 -12.92 -5.00
N GLY A 122 -8.83 -13.91 -5.87
CA GLY A 122 -8.23 -13.98 -7.20
C GLY A 122 -6.76 -14.40 -7.18
N ARG A 123 -5.91 -13.68 -7.91
CA ARG A 123 -4.49 -14.00 -8.05
C ARG A 123 -3.61 -12.78 -8.18
N ASP A 124 -2.34 -12.96 -7.96
CA ASP A 124 -1.29 -11.98 -8.22
C ASP A 124 -0.96 -11.89 -9.72
N PHE A 125 -0.22 -10.84 -10.10
CA PHE A 125 0.34 -10.70 -11.43
C PHE A 125 1.28 -11.86 -11.78
N SER A 126 1.27 -12.26 -13.05
CA SER A 126 2.17 -13.27 -13.57
C SER A 126 2.71 -12.88 -14.96
N ARG A 127 3.97 -13.19 -15.20
CA ARG A 127 4.60 -13.04 -16.51
C ARG A 127 4.06 -14.03 -17.54
N ASP A 128 3.37 -15.09 -17.09
CA ASP A 128 2.76 -16.09 -17.97
C ASP A 128 1.50 -15.58 -18.67
N PHE A 129 0.92 -14.50 -18.18
CA PHE A 129 -0.28 -13.90 -18.74
C PHE A 129 0.03 -12.52 -19.34
N ALA A 130 0.04 -12.42 -20.67
CA ALA A 130 0.28 -11.16 -21.38
C ALA A 130 -0.77 -10.07 -21.02
N SER A 131 -1.98 -10.48 -20.62
CA SER A 131 -3.06 -9.60 -20.19
C SER A 131 -2.75 -8.86 -18.89
N ASP A 132 -1.83 -9.37 -18.07
CA ASP A 132 -1.53 -8.78 -16.76
C ASP A 132 -0.78 -7.46 -16.85
N SER A 133 -0.17 -7.16 -18.00
CA SER A 133 0.42 -5.84 -18.26
C SER A 133 -0.58 -4.68 -18.22
N THR A 134 -1.88 -4.98 -18.32
CA THR A 134 -2.96 -4.00 -18.27
C THR A 134 -4.03 -4.34 -17.22
N ALA A 135 -3.78 -5.33 -16.39
CA ALA A 135 -4.72 -5.74 -15.35
C ALA A 135 -4.58 -4.86 -14.09
N TYR A 136 -5.61 -4.89 -13.26
CA TYR A 136 -5.62 -4.27 -11.94
C TYR A 136 -5.71 -5.29 -10.83
N ILE A 137 -5.02 -5.01 -9.74
CA ILE A 137 -5.25 -5.60 -8.42
C ILE A 137 -5.74 -4.46 -7.53
N LEU A 138 -6.85 -4.66 -6.84
CA LEU A 138 -7.45 -3.70 -5.93
C LEU A 138 -7.06 -4.05 -4.48
N ASN A 139 -7.01 -3.06 -3.61
CA ASN A 139 -7.05 -3.32 -2.19
C ASN A 139 -8.51 -3.41 -1.70
N GLN A 140 -8.73 -3.93 -0.51
CA GLN A 140 -10.08 -4.10 0.04
C GLN A 140 -10.84 -2.76 0.13
N ALA A 141 -10.16 -1.68 0.50
CA ALA A 141 -10.76 -0.35 0.58
C ALA A 141 -11.29 0.13 -0.80
N ALA A 142 -10.58 -0.14 -1.88
CA ALA A 142 -11.03 0.19 -3.23
C ALA A 142 -12.24 -0.66 -3.66
N VAL A 143 -12.27 -1.94 -3.29
CA VAL A 143 -13.43 -2.82 -3.52
C VAL A 143 -14.67 -2.29 -2.81
N ASP A 144 -14.54 -1.94 -1.53
CA ASP A 144 -15.63 -1.39 -0.72
C ASP A 144 -16.10 -0.03 -1.28
N TYR A 145 -15.15 0.83 -1.68
CA TYR A 145 -15.44 2.14 -2.26
C TYR A 145 -16.17 2.04 -3.60
N MET A 146 -15.80 1.10 -4.44
CA MET A 146 -16.42 0.87 -5.75
C MET A 146 -17.75 0.10 -5.65
N GLY A 147 -18.01 -0.53 -4.50
CA GLY A 147 -19.24 -1.29 -4.24
C GLY A 147 -19.31 -2.61 -4.99
N PHE A 148 -18.16 -3.26 -5.22
CA PHE A 148 -18.12 -4.55 -5.90
C PHE A 148 -18.42 -5.70 -4.94
N ASP A 149 -19.45 -6.51 -5.24
CA ASP A 149 -19.72 -7.76 -4.53
C ASP A 149 -18.80 -8.90 -4.96
N GLN A 150 -18.41 -8.91 -6.24
CA GLN A 150 -17.48 -9.87 -6.85
C GLN A 150 -16.45 -9.12 -7.68
N PRO A 151 -15.38 -8.62 -7.07
CA PRO A 151 -14.43 -7.72 -7.73
C PRO A 151 -13.62 -8.39 -8.84
N VAL A 152 -13.28 -9.68 -8.69
CA VAL A 152 -12.46 -10.40 -9.66
C VAL A 152 -13.23 -10.66 -10.94
N GLY A 153 -12.69 -10.14 -12.05
CA GLY A 153 -13.32 -10.20 -13.37
C GLY A 153 -14.05 -8.93 -13.77
N GLU A 154 -14.33 -8.02 -12.83
CA GLU A 154 -14.87 -6.69 -13.13
C GLU A 154 -13.94 -5.90 -14.04
N THR A 155 -14.52 -4.96 -14.78
CA THR A 155 -13.78 -4.11 -15.71
C THR A 155 -13.82 -2.67 -15.23
N ILE A 156 -12.63 -2.09 -15.07
CA ILE A 156 -12.46 -0.68 -14.78
C ILE A 156 -11.93 -0.01 -16.05
N ARG A 157 -12.59 1.06 -16.49
CA ARG A 157 -12.12 1.90 -17.59
C ARG A 157 -11.33 3.07 -17.04
N TRP A 158 -10.19 3.31 -17.64
CA TRP A 158 -9.37 4.48 -17.31
C TRP A 158 -8.68 4.98 -18.58
N THR A 159 -8.70 6.29 -18.79
CA THR A 159 -8.28 6.91 -20.05
C THR A 159 -9.02 6.30 -21.26
N ASN A 160 -8.34 5.62 -22.13
CA ASN A 160 -8.91 4.94 -23.30
C ASN A 160 -8.82 3.40 -23.21
N GLY A 161 -8.50 2.86 -22.03
CA GLY A 161 -8.30 1.44 -21.80
C GLY A 161 -9.36 0.80 -20.92
N GLU A 162 -9.62 -0.48 -21.17
CA GLU A 162 -10.37 -1.35 -20.28
C GLU A 162 -9.40 -2.29 -19.57
N HIS A 163 -9.51 -2.35 -18.24
CA HIS A 163 -8.59 -3.09 -17.40
C HIS A 163 -9.39 -4.06 -16.51
N LYS A 164 -9.03 -5.33 -16.54
CA LYS A 164 -9.69 -6.32 -15.70
C LYS A 164 -9.07 -6.37 -14.32
N VAL A 165 -9.93 -6.46 -13.31
CA VAL A 165 -9.52 -6.81 -11.96
C VAL A 165 -9.21 -8.30 -11.90
N ILE A 166 -8.00 -8.66 -11.53
CA ILE A 166 -7.53 -10.06 -11.46
C ILE A 166 -7.33 -10.55 -10.03
N GLY A 167 -7.27 -9.65 -9.08
CA GLY A 167 -7.10 -10.00 -7.68
C GLY A 167 -7.44 -8.85 -6.73
N VAL A 168 -7.58 -9.21 -5.48
CA VAL A 168 -7.77 -8.30 -4.35
C VAL A 168 -6.72 -8.60 -3.31
N VAL A 169 -6.09 -7.55 -2.79
CA VAL A 169 -5.11 -7.61 -1.68
C VAL A 169 -5.66 -6.98 -0.42
N GLU A 170 -5.09 -7.33 0.71
CA GLU A 170 -5.31 -6.58 1.96
C GLU A 170 -4.95 -5.10 1.77
N ASN A 171 -5.51 -4.26 2.63
CA ASN A 171 -5.18 -2.84 2.61
C ASN A 171 -3.69 -2.63 2.92
N LEU A 172 -3.00 -1.93 2.01
CA LEU A 172 -1.61 -1.57 2.18
C LEU A 172 -1.52 -0.25 2.96
N LEU A 173 -0.78 -0.25 4.04
CA LEU A 173 -0.50 0.95 4.80
C LEU A 173 0.63 1.73 4.12
N THR A 174 0.26 2.71 3.30
CA THR A 174 1.20 3.46 2.45
C THR A 174 1.58 4.84 2.98
N GLU A 175 0.86 5.33 3.98
CA GLU A 175 1.10 6.65 4.58
C GLU A 175 1.06 6.55 6.11
N SER A 176 0.42 7.52 6.75
CA SER A 176 0.30 7.54 8.19
C SER A 176 -0.58 6.38 8.70
N PRO A 177 -0.13 5.62 9.70
CA PRO A 177 -0.95 4.59 10.33
C PRO A 177 -2.16 5.14 11.09
N PHE A 178 -2.28 6.46 11.20
CA PHE A 178 -3.38 7.17 11.85
C PHE A 178 -4.48 7.59 10.87
N GLU A 179 -4.25 7.46 9.57
CA GLU A 179 -5.22 7.77 8.54
C GLU A 179 -5.91 6.50 8.01
N PRO A 180 -7.18 6.60 7.60
CA PRO A 180 -7.84 5.50 6.90
C PRO A 180 -7.14 5.23 5.57
N VAL A 181 -7.11 3.98 5.19
CA VAL A 181 -6.60 3.52 3.89
C VAL A 181 -7.60 3.88 2.79
#